data_e14f72dd491132b2938155efada24b9b
#
_entry.id   e14f72dd491132b2938155efada24b9b
#
_cell.length_a   1.000
_cell.length_b   1.000
_cell.length_c   1.000
_cell.angle_alpha   90.00
_cell.angle_beta   90.00
_cell.angle_gamma   90.00
#
_symmetry.space_group_name_H-M   'P 1'
#
loop_
_entity.id
_entity.type
_entity.pdbx_description
1 polymer ?
#
loop_
_entity_poly.entity_id
_entity_poly.type
_entity_poly.pdbx_seq_one_letter_code
_entity_poly.pdbx_strand_id
1 'polypeptide(L)'
;MRNEREVLESVIDAAKRDKSVRAVIRTDLLPVRKYLHTYNFCFVVSDPEKYDEDVFQRCFGERILLFRSDKNYPEMFPGTKAHLMVFRDGVTIVIHAMDANTFLARYNGENGCENVWIGDTYQKVLDKDGILPEIERSEEKQTIFASIPASEEFNNINNEFWWVMKTFAEYTLREEPLPSMFYLNSSVRNLLNRMLRWYICLKSGRPVNMGILDSRMEEVLEADLFSLYKKTYPGADYSQIWEAYDAVTELWRKAGLFVAARCGFSYPDETESNMAEFIRCLRQQKSIGEESTPDNNV
;
A
#
# COMPACT_ATOMS: atom_id res chain seq x y z
N MET A 1 24.77 -11.67 -14.16
CA MET A 1 23.53 -10.91 -13.93
C MET A 1 23.55 -9.73 -14.87
N ARG A 2 22.50 -9.54 -15.68
CA ARG A 2 22.39 -8.42 -16.62
C ARG A 2 22.22 -7.11 -15.88
N ASN A 3 22.83 -6.05 -16.40
CA ASN A 3 22.63 -4.71 -15.89
C ASN A 3 21.32 -4.10 -16.42
N GLU A 4 20.92 -2.97 -15.88
CA GLU A 4 19.67 -2.29 -16.23
C GLU A 4 19.53 -1.99 -17.72
N ARG A 5 20.62 -1.53 -18.36
CA ARG A 5 20.63 -1.21 -19.77
C ARG A 5 20.38 -2.45 -20.63
N GLU A 6 21.05 -3.56 -20.33
CA GLU A 6 20.85 -4.84 -21.03
C GLU A 6 19.42 -5.37 -20.90
N VAL A 7 18.81 -5.19 -19.70
CA VAL A 7 17.40 -5.55 -19.48
C VAL A 7 16.49 -4.69 -20.34
N LEU A 8 16.65 -3.37 -20.32
CA LEU A 8 15.83 -2.45 -21.10
C LEU A 8 15.96 -2.70 -22.61
N GLU A 9 17.16 -2.88 -23.13
CA GLU A 9 17.42 -3.20 -24.54
C GLU A 9 16.69 -4.50 -24.94
N SER A 10 16.76 -5.53 -24.10
CA SER A 10 16.07 -6.80 -24.35
C SER A 10 14.55 -6.67 -24.32
N VAL A 11 13.99 -5.86 -23.38
CA VAL A 11 12.56 -5.57 -23.31
C VAL A 11 12.09 -4.83 -24.56
N ILE A 12 12.84 -3.82 -24.99
CA ILE A 12 12.54 -3.05 -26.20
C ILE A 12 12.55 -3.94 -27.45
N ASP A 13 13.53 -4.81 -27.57
CA ASP A 13 13.65 -5.72 -28.71
C ASP A 13 12.51 -6.75 -28.74
N ALA A 14 12.15 -7.31 -27.59
CA ALA A 14 10.99 -8.19 -27.49
C ALA A 14 9.70 -7.47 -27.89
N ALA A 15 9.48 -6.29 -27.33
CA ALA A 15 8.29 -5.49 -27.62
C ALA A 15 8.21 -5.03 -29.08
N LYS A 16 9.34 -4.70 -29.72
CA LYS A 16 9.35 -4.34 -31.15
C LYS A 16 8.96 -5.49 -32.06
N ARG A 17 9.38 -6.72 -31.71
CA ARG A 17 9.08 -7.93 -32.49
C ARG A 17 7.63 -8.39 -32.32
N ASP A 18 7.05 -8.14 -31.18
CA ASP A 18 5.66 -8.49 -30.91
C ASP A 18 4.69 -7.45 -31.50
N LYS A 19 3.90 -7.88 -32.49
CA LYS A 19 2.92 -7.00 -33.15
C LYS A 19 1.73 -6.64 -32.25
N SER A 20 1.45 -7.44 -31.20
CA SER A 20 0.39 -7.15 -30.25
C SER A 20 0.74 -6.00 -29.30
N VAL A 21 2.02 -5.78 -29.04
CA VAL A 21 2.51 -4.70 -28.17
C VAL A 21 2.50 -3.37 -28.93
N ARG A 22 1.76 -2.40 -28.43
CA ARG A 22 1.59 -1.06 -29.01
C ARG A 22 2.49 -0.03 -28.33
N ALA A 23 2.55 -0.09 -26.98
CA ALA A 23 3.43 0.77 -26.21
C ALA A 23 3.99 0.04 -24.98
N VAL A 24 5.10 0.52 -24.45
CA VAL A 24 5.74 0.02 -23.24
C VAL A 24 6.16 1.20 -22.36
N ILE A 25 5.79 1.11 -21.10
CA ILE A 25 6.13 2.06 -20.06
C ILE A 25 6.87 1.29 -18.98
N ARG A 26 7.96 1.84 -18.49
CA ARG A 26 8.60 1.38 -17.27
C ARG A 26 7.92 2.04 -16.07
N THR A 27 7.61 1.24 -15.05
CA THR A 27 6.83 1.66 -13.88
C THR A 27 7.49 1.24 -12.58
N ASP A 28 8.82 1.31 -12.51
CA ASP A 28 9.55 0.94 -11.29
C ASP A 28 9.18 1.89 -10.15
N LEU A 29 8.29 1.45 -9.31
CA LEU A 29 7.83 2.16 -8.13
C LEU A 29 8.83 2.07 -6.95
N LEU A 30 9.81 1.18 -7.04
CA LEU A 30 10.85 1.01 -6.04
C LEU A 30 12.21 1.34 -6.66
N PRO A 31 13.08 2.08 -5.95
CA PRO A 31 14.44 2.30 -6.41
C PRO A 31 15.15 0.96 -6.55
N VAL A 32 15.83 0.76 -7.69
CA VAL A 32 16.69 -0.42 -7.91
C VAL A 32 17.76 -0.42 -6.83
N ARG A 33 17.68 -1.38 -5.91
CA ARG A 33 18.71 -1.56 -4.88
C ARG A 33 19.79 -2.51 -5.40
N LYS A 34 21.03 -2.34 -4.90
CA LYS A 34 22.24 -3.07 -5.34
C LYS A 34 22.06 -4.59 -5.51
N TYR A 35 21.05 -5.19 -4.88
CA TYR A 35 20.82 -6.64 -4.91
C TYR A 35 19.44 -7.05 -5.43
N LEU A 36 18.61 -6.08 -5.87
CA LEU A 36 17.26 -6.34 -6.35
C LEU A 36 17.14 -5.87 -7.80
N HIS A 37 17.06 -6.83 -8.70
CA HIS A 37 16.96 -6.61 -10.14
C HIS A 37 15.54 -6.91 -10.62
N THR A 38 14.55 -6.27 -9.99
CA THR A 38 13.14 -6.34 -10.38
C THR A 38 12.80 -5.12 -11.22
N TYR A 39 12.25 -5.37 -12.40
CA TYR A 39 11.85 -4.35 -13.36
C TYR A 39 10.35 -4.49 -13.63
N ASN A 40 9.63 -3.40 -13.48
CA ASN A 40 8.19 -3.35 -13.68
C ASN A 40 7.86 -2.58 -14.95
N PHE A 41 6.98 -3.18 -15.77
CA PHE A 41 6.54 -2.59 -17.02
C PHE A 41 5.02 -2.63 -17.13
N CYS A 42 4.44 -1.61 -17.73
CA CYS A 42 3.12 -1.66 -18.31
C CYS A 42 3.25 -1.85 -19.83
N PHE A 43 2.61 -2.88 -20.33
CA PHE A 43 2.51 -3.15 -21.78
C PHE A 43 1.11 -2.81 -22.24
N VAL A 44 1.01 -1.79 -23.09
CA VAL A 44 -0.23 -1.52 -23.79
C VAL A 44 -0.27 -2.45 -25.00
N VAL A 45 -1.24 -3.35 -25.00
CA VAL A 45 -1.37 -4.42 -26.01
C VAL A 45 -2.71 -4.34 -26.73
N SER A 46 -2.78 -4.90 -27.94
CA SER A 46 -4.03 -4.91 -28.72
C SER A 46 -5.11 -5.82 -28.14
N ASP A 47 -4.71 -6.89 -27.45
CA ASP A 47 -5.60 -7.85 -26.79
C ASP A 47 -4.88 -8.47 -25.58
N PRO A 48 -5.18 -8.03 -24.35
CA PRO A 48 -4.52 -8.57 -23.15
C PRO A 48 -4.75 -10.07 -22.93
N GLU A 49 -5.86 -10.62 -23.45
CA GLU A 49 -6.19 -12.04 -23.31
C GLU A 49 -5.29 -12.93 -24.20
N LYS A 50 -4.73 -12.38 -25.26
CA LYS A 50 -3.87 -13.08 -26.21
C LYS A 50 -2.39 -12.70 -26.10
N TYR A 51 -2.04 -11.88 -25.12
CA TYR A 51 -0.66 -11.50 -24.93
C TYR A 51 0.19 -12.72 -24.52
N ASP A 52 1.25 -12.97 -25.31
CA ASP A 52 2.18 -14.09 -25.12
C ASP A 52 3.51 -13.61 -24.51
N GLU A 53 3.69 -13.88 -23.23
CA GLU A 53 4.94 -13.57 -22.53
C GLU A 53 6.09 -14.55 -22.88
N ASP A 54 5.86 -15.64 -23.59
CA ASP A 54 6.92 -16.59 -23.96
C ASP A 54 7.92 -15.99 -24.96
N VAL A 55 7.56 -14.87 -25.59
CA VAL A 55 8.51 -14.02 -26.30
C VAL A 55 9.72 -13.68 -25.43
N PHE A 56 9.52 -13.44 -24.14
CA PHE A 56 10.58 -13.11 -23.18
C PHE A 56 11.53 -14.27 -22.90
N GLN A 57 11.03 -15.51 -22.85
CA GLN A 57 11.91 -16.67 -22.61
C GLN A 57 13.00 -16.76 -23.68
N ARG A 58 12.70 -16.39 -24.91
CA ARG A 58 13.66 -16.39 -26.03
C ARG A 58 14.68 -15.25 -25.94
N CYS A 59 14.35 -14.13 -25.31
CA CYS A 59 15.20 -12.96 -25.20
C CYS A 59 16.02 -12.94 -23.91
N PHE A 60 15.49 -13.51 -22.82
CA PHE A 60 16.07 -13.44 -21.48
C PHE A 60 16.72 -14.75 -21.01
N GLY A 61 16.64 -15.83 -21.81
CA GLY A 61 17.18 -17.12 -21.43
C GLY A 61 16.26 -17.90 -20.50
N GLU A 62 16.82 -18.77 -19.64
CA GLU A 62 16.04 -19.69 -18.84
C GLU A 62 15.19 -18.98 -17.78
N ARG A 63 13.87 -19.06 -17.95
CA ARG A 63 12.88 -18.63 -16.97
C ARG A 63 12.67 -19.73 -15.94
N ILE A 64 12.86 -19.44 -14.66
CA ILE A 64 12.72 -20.39 -13.55
C ILE A 64 11.36 -20.29 -12.85
N LEU A 65 10.64 -19.16 -13.01
CA LEU A 65 9.29 -18.98 -12.49
C LEU A 65 8.48 -18.12 -13.45
N LEU A 66 7.25 -18.53 -13.69
CA LEU A 66 6.19 -17.72 -14.29
C LEU A 66 4.95 -17.81 -13.40
N PHE A 67 4.49 -16.66 -12.95
CA PHE A 67 3.18 -16.51 -12.31
C PHE A 67 2.31 -15.59 -13.15
N ARG A 68 1.15 -16.10 -13.59
CA ARG A 68 0.12 -15.32 -14.28
C ARG A 68 -1.01 -15.01 -13.32
N SER A 69 -1.47 -13.78 -13.28
CA SER A 69 -2.60 -13.37 -12.47
C SER A 69 -3.60 -12.59 -13.32
N ASP A 70 -4.80 -13.13 -13.44
CA ASP A 70 -5.96 -12.44 -14.02
C ASP A 70 -6.66 -11.56 -12.97
N LYS A 71 -6.32 -11.75 -11.71
CA LYS A 71 -6.74 -10.94 -10.59
C LYS A 71 -5.70 -9.87 -10.34
N ASN A 72 -6.14 -8.77 -9.76
CA ASN A 72 -5.26 -7.66 -9.40
C ASN A 72 -4.13 -8.14 -8.48
N TYR A 73 -2.93 -8.25 -9.00
CA TYR A 73 -1.77 -8.52 -8.18
C TYR A 73 -0.60 -7.59 -8.59
N PRO A 74 -0.15 -6.75 -7.68
CA PRO A 74 -0.86 -6.36 -6.45
C PRO A 74 -2.21 -5.72 -6.76
N GLU A 75 -3.16 -5.65 -5.82
CA GLU A 75 -4.52 -5.07 -5.97
C GLU A 75 -4.53 -3.63 -6.53
N MET A 76 -3.35 -3.02 -6.61
CA MET A 76 -3.11 -1.70 -7.18
C MET A 76 -3.37 -1.59 -8.69
N PHE A 77 -3.53 -2.70 -9.40
CA PHE A 77 -3.70 -2.72 -10.86
C PHE A 77 -4.93 -3.51 -11.32
N PRO A 78 -6.16 -3.13 -10.90
CA PRO A 78 -7.37 -3.85 -11.26
C PRO A 78 -7.58 -3.86 -12.79
N GLY A 79 -8.07 -4.98 -13.36
CA GLY A 79 -8.36 -5.13 -14.80
C GLY A 79 -7.12 -5.29 -15.69
N THR A 80 -5.95 -5.59 -15.13
CA THR A 80 -4.75 -5.92 -15.90
C THR A 80 -4.42 -7.39 -15.78
N LYS A 81 -3.78 -7.95 -16.80
CA LYS A 81 -3.13 -9.25 -16.69
C LYS A 81 -1.68 -9.07 -16.26
N ALA A 82 -1.36 -9.65 -15.11
CA ALA A 82 0.00 -9.59 -14.59
C ALA A 82 0.77 -10.85 -14.97
N HIS A 83 1.97 -10.67 -15.50
CA HIS A 83 2.92 -11.71 -15.84
C HIS A 83 4.21 -11.47 -15.05
N LEU A 84 4.44 -12.30 -14.04
CA LEU A 84 5.58 -12.17 -13.15
C LEU A 84 6.58 -13.28 -13.48
N MET A 85 7.78 -12.89 -13.90
CA MET A 85 8.80 -13.81 -14.41
C MET A 85 10.10 -13.64 -13.62
N VAL A 86 10.68 -14.77 -13.17
CA VAL A 86 12.01 -14.82 -12.59
C VAL A 86 12.91 -15.60 -13.52
N PHE A 87 14.09 -15.07 -13.80
CA PHE A 87 15.08 -15.67 -14.67
C PHE A 87 16.28 -16.21 -13.87
N ARG A 88 16.97 -17.21 -14.42
CA ARG A 88 18.07 -17.89 -13.73
C ARG A 88 19.24 -16.97 -13.37
N ASP A 89 19.41 -15.89 -14.08
CA ASP A 89 20.45 -14.88 -13.78
C ASP A 89 20.05 -13.89 -12.65
N GLY A 90 18.90 -14.11 -11.98
CA GLY A 90 18.41 -13.30 -10.87
C GLY A 90 17.61 -12.06 -11.29
N VAL A 91 17.38 -11.85 -12.58
CA VAL A 91 16.49 -10.79 -13.06
C VAL A 91 15.04 -11.19 -12.86
N THR A 92 14.23 -10.27 -12.35
CA THR A 92 12.77 -10.40 -12.25
C THR A 92 12.13 -9.36 -13.17
N ILE A 93 11.16 -9.79 -13.97
CA ILE A 93 10.37 -8.91 -14.83
C ILE A 93 8.90 -9.07 -14.48
N VAL A 94 8.26 -7.98 -14.21
CA VAL A 94 6.82 -7.88 -13.98
C VAL A 94 6.21 -7.09 -15.12
N ILE A 95 5.24 -7.67 -15.82
CA ILE A 95 4.52 -7.02 -16.90
C ILE A 95 3.05 -6.94 -16.51
N HIS A 96 2.50 -5.73 -16.56
CA HIS A 96 1.07 -5.47 -16.48
C HIS A 96 0.57 -5.21 -17.90
N ALA A 97 -0.08 -6.21 -18.51
CA ALA A 97 -0.66 -6.10 -19.84
C ALA A 97 -2.09 -5.56 -19.76
N MET A 98 -2.38 -4.52 -20.56
CA MET A 98 -3.71 -3.91 -20.66
C MET A 98 -3.92 -3.32 -22.07
N ASP A 99 -5.18 -3.10 -22.45
CA ASP A 99 -5.51 -2.38 -23.67
C ASP A 99 -5.34 -0.86 -23.51
N ALA A 100 -5.36 -0.14 -24.64
CA ALA A 100 -5.14 1.31 -24.66
C ALA A 100 -6.23 2.10 -23.90
N ASN A 101 -7.48 1.66 -23.94
CA ASN A 101 -8.58 2.35 -23.26
C ASN A 101 -8.43 2.20 -21.74
N THR A 102 -8.13 0.99 -21.27
CA THR A 102 -7.84 0.72 -19.85
C THR A 102 -6.65 1.53 -19.37
N PHE A 103 -5.59 1.62 -20.19
CA PHE A 103 -4.43 2.43 -19.86
C PHE A 103 -4.78 3.93 -19.73
N LEU A 104 -5.48 4.50 -20.73
CA LEU A 104 -5.86 5.92 -20.74
C LEU A 104 -6.83 6.27 -19.61
N ALA A 105 -7.84 5.41 -19.34
CA ALA A 105 -8.76 5.62 -18.21
C ALA A 105 -8.01 5.70 -16.88
N ARG A 106 -7.02 4.84 -16.68
CA ARG A 106 -6.17 4.87 -15.49
C ARG A 106 -5.25 6.07 -15.44
N TYR A 107 -4.64 6.42 -16.58
CA TYR A 107 -3.81 7.61 -16.68
C TYR A 107 -4.58 8.88 -16.31
N ASN A 108 -5.84 8.97 -16.71
CA ASN A 108 -6.71 10.11 -16.43
C ASN A 108 -7.34 10.07 -15.02
N GLY A 109 -7.17 8.99 -14.27
CA GLY A 109 -7.82 8.81 -12.96
C GLY A 109 -9.33 8.59 -13.05
N GLU A 110 -9.82 8.06 -14.18
CA GLU A 110 -11.22 7.78 -14.40
C GLU A 110 -11.67 6.52 -13.65
N ASN A 111 -12.97 6.41 -13.36
CA ASN A 111 -13.60 5.25 -12.71
C ASN A 111 -13.05 4.91 -11.31
N GLY A 112 -12.57 5.90 -10.54
CA GLY A 112 -12.04 5.67 -9.19
C GLY A 112 -10.69 4.95 -9.17
N CYS A 113 -10.05 4.77 -10.32
CA CYS A 113 -8.68 4.30 -10.41
C CYS A 113 -7.75 5.42 -9.95
N GLU A 114 -7.11 5.25 -8.81
CA GLU A 114 -6.01 6.14 -8.44
C GLU A 114 -4.95 6.08 -9.55
N ASN A 115 -4.45 7.24 -9.95
CA ASN A 115 -3.41 7.35 -10.97
C ASN A 115 -2.05 6.89 -10.39
N VAL A 116 -1.86 5.58 -10.30
CA VAL A 116 -0.67 4.94 -9.70
C VAL A 116 0.58 5.16 -10.57
N TRP A 117 0.41 5.66 -11.79
CA TRP A 117 1.45 5.70 -12.82
C TRP A 117 2.20 7.03 -12.91
N ILE A 118 1.78 8.06 -12.20
CA ILE A 118 2.34 9.41 -12.33
C ILE A 118 3.26 9.70 -11.15
N GLY A 119 4.52 9.74 -11.44
CA GLY A 119 5.58 10.14 -10.54
C GLY A 119 6.90 10.03 -11.28
N ASP A 120 8.01 10.23 -10.60
CA ASP A 120 9.39 10.13 -11.13
C ASP A 120 9.73 8.76 -11.74
N THR A 121 8.79 7.80 -11.65
CA THR A 121 8.96 6.41 -12.02
C THR A 121 8.40 6.05 -13.41
N TYR A 122 7.59 6.93 -14.01
CA TYR A 122 7.03 6.68 -15.34
C TYR A 122 8.06 7.05 -16.42
N GLN A 123 8.51 6.04 -17.16
CA GLN A 123 9.41 6.23 -18.28
C GLN A 123 8.81 5.62 -19.55
N LYS A 124 8.63 6.42 -20.60
CA LYS A 124 8.28 5.91 -21.92
C LYS A 124 9.46 5.08 -22.45
N VAL A 125 9.21 3.81 -22.77
CA VAL A 125 10.21 2.89 -23.30
C VAL A 125 10.02 2.67 -24.79
N LEU A 126 8.77 2.51 -25.22
CA LEU A 126 8.38 2.32 -26.61
C LEU A 126 6.97 2.85 -26.82
N ASP A 127 6.74 3.54 -27.95
CA ASP A 127 5.41 3.96 -28.38
C ASP A 127 5.33 3.84 -29.91
N LYS A 128 4.64 2.81 -30.39
CA LYS A 128 4.55 2.55 -31.84
C LYS A 128 3.50 3.40 -32.53
N ASP A 129 2.49 3.84 -31.80
CA ASP A 129 1.30 4.47 -32.35
C ASP A 129 1.08 5.91 -31.86
N GLY A 130 1.97 6.41 -31.01
CA GLY A 130 1.82 7.74 -30.41
C GLY A 130 0.64 7.81 -29.42
N ILE A 131 0.32 6.71 -28.73
CA ILE A 131 -0.81 6.62 -27.80
C ILE A 131 -0.46 7.08 -26.39
N LEU A 132 0.82 7.14 -26.04
CA LEU A 132 1.23 7.52 -24.72
C LEU A 132 1.17 9.04 -24.55
N PRO A 133 0.45 9.54 -23.55
CA PRO A 133 0.37 10.97 -23.29
C PRO A 133 1.77 11.54 -23.00
N GLU A 134 1.98 12.81 -23.36
CA GLU A 134 3.16 13.54 -22.92
C GLU A 134 3.04 13.79 -21.42
N ILE A 135 4.07 13.39 -20.69
CA ILE A 135 4.09 13.57 -19.24
C ILE A 135 4.59 14.98 -18.98
N GLU A 136 3.67 15.85 -18.62
CA GLU A 136 4.05 17.05 -17.90
C GLU A 136 4.54 16.60 -16.51
N ARG A 137 5.83 16.73 -16.26
CA ARG A 137 6.43 16.58 -14.93
C ARG A 137 5.95 17.75 -14.06
N SER A 138 4.68 17.74 -13.69
CA SER A 138 4.18 18.68 -12.69
C SER A 138 4.33 18.01 -11.33
N GLU A 139 5.00 18.67 -10.41
CA GLU A 139 5.09 18.25 -9.00
C GLU A 139 3.67 18.07 -8.39
N GLU A 140 2.66 18.70 -8.99
CA GLU A 140 1.26 18.66 -8.57
C GLU A 140 0.52 17.36 -8.94
N LYS A 141 1.01 16.55 -9.89
CA LYS A 141 0.36 15.31 -10.35
C LYS A 141 0.96 14.03 -9.77
N GLN A 142 1.70 14.12 -8.70
CA GLN A 142 2.27 12.94 -8.04
C GLN A 142 1.23 12.31 -7.09
N THR A 143 0.53 11.29 -7.53
CA THR A 143 -0.73 10.80 -6.94
C THR A 143 -0.64 9.67 -5.89
N ILE A 144 0.51 9.44 -5.30
CA ILE A 144 0.56 8.69 -4.03
C ILE A 144 0.44 9.70 -2.87
N PHE A 145 -0.38 10.72 -3.05
CA PHE A 145 -0.50 11.81 -2.10
C PHE A 145 -1.79 11.72 -1.32
N ALA A 146 -1.67 11.82 -0.03
CA ALA A 146 -2.81 12.03 0.82
C ALA A 146 -3.45 13.37 0.45
N SER A 147 -4.70 13.34 0.01
CA SER A 147 -5.56 14.51 -0.05
C SER A 147 -5.85 15.00 1.38
N ILE A 148 -6.09 16.29 1.54
CA ILE A 148 -6.64 16.83 2.79
C ILE A 148 -8.06 16.27 2.93
N PRO A 149 -8.45 15.71 4.09
CA PRO A 149 -9.77 15.12 4.26
C PRO A 149 -10.88 16.17 4.21
N ALA A 150 -12.06 15.77 3.73
CA ALA A 150 -13.29 16.48 4.02
C ALA A 150 -13.72 16.23 5.47
N SER A 151 -14.52 17.14 6.07
CA SER A 151 -14.99 17.00 7.45
C SER A 151 -15.79 15.70 7.68
N GLU A 152 -16.65 15.34 6.74
CA GLU A 152 -17.40 14.08 6.79
C GLU A 152 -16.47 12.85 6.76
N GLU A 153 -15.48 12.87 5.89
CA GLU A 153 -14.48 11.81 5.78
C GLU A 153 -13.66 11.64 7.06
N PHE A 154 -13.24 12.77 7.66
CA PHE A 154 -12.54 12.77 8.95
C PHE A 154 -13.40 12.17 10.07
N ASN A 155 -14.68 12.52 10.14
CA ASN A 155 -15.61 11.97 11.13
C ASN A 155 -15.86 10.47 10.92
N ASN A 156 -16.06 10.06 9.67
CA ASN A 156 -16.31 8.67 9.33
C ASN A 156 -15.12 7.77 9.68
N ILE A 157 -13.90 8.19 9.37
CA ILE A 157 -12.69 7.40 9.69
C ILE A 157 -12.44 7.30 11.21
N ASN A 158 -12.81 8.34 12.00
CA ASN A 158 -12.72 8.26 13.45
C ASN A 158 -13.72 7.26 14.04
N ASN A 159 -14.95 7.23 13.53
CA ASN A 159 -15.96 6.25 13.95
C ASN A 159 -15.54 4.83 13.56
N GLU A 160 -15.07 4.64 12.33
CA GLU A 160 -14.57 3.35 11.83
C GLU A 160 -13.38 2.86 12.65
N PHE A 161 -12.44 3.75 12.98
CA PHE A 161 -11.28 3.42 13.81
C PHE A 161 -11.70 2.83 15.15
N TRP A 162 -12.59 3.48 15.89
CA TRP A 162 -13.02 2.99 17.19
C TRP A 162 -13.84 1.71 17.10
N TRP A 163 -14.63 1.53 16.03
CA TRP A 163 -15.32 0.27 15.78
C TRP A 163 -14.33 -0.88 15.58
N VAL A 164 -13.32 -0.68 14.78
CA VAL A 164 -12.29 -1.69 14.49
C VAL A 164 -11.38 -1.93 15.71
N MET A 165 -11.02 -0.90 16.45
CA MET A 165 -10.24 -1.00 17.69
C MET A 165 -10.99 -1.80 18.76
N LYS A 166 -12.29 -1.63 18.86
CA LYS A 166 -13.15 -2.45 19.74
C LYS A 166 -13.07 -3.93 19.34
N THR A 167 -13.21 -4.23 18.06
CA THR A 167 -13.14 -5.61 17.55
C THR A 167 -11.75 -6.23 17.78
N PHE A 168 -10.69 -5.47 17.53
CA PHE A 168 -9.32 -5.88 17.84
C PHE A 168 -9.13 -6.20 19.33
N ALA A 169 -9.63 -5.33 20.22
CA ALA A 169 -9.58 -5.55 21.66
C ALA A 169 -10.37 -6.80 22.11
N GLU A 170 -11.55 -7.06 21.53
CA GLU A 170 -12.35 -8.24 21.86
C GLU A 170 -11.62 -9.56 21.55
N TYR A 171 -10.98 -9.66 20.36
CA TYR A 171 -10.19 -10.84 20.03
C TYR A 171 -8.96 -10.99 20.94
N THR A 172 -8.35 -9.88 21.32
CA THR A 172 -7.21 -9.89 22.26
C THR A 172 -7.68 -10.35 23.65
N LEU A 173 -8.86 -9.91 24.11
CA LEU A 173 -9.46 -10.36 25.38
C LEU A 173 -9.82 -11.84 25.39
N ARG A 174 -10.22 -12.40 24.24
CA ARG A 174 -10.51 -13.84 24.08
C ARG A 174 -9.25 -14.70 23.99
N GLU A 175 -8.06 -14.09 23.98
CA GLU A 175 -6.80 -14.80 23.76
C GLU A 175 -6.72 -15.49 22.40
N GLU A 176 -7.27 -14.83 21.40
CA GLU A 176 -7.25 -15.28 20.01
C GLU A 176 -6.24 -14.44 19.20
N PRO A 177 -4.94 -14.77 19.22
CA PRO A 177 -3.90 -13.91 18.63
C PRO A 177 -4.02 -13.80 17.12
N LEU A 178 -4.48 -14.84 16.43
CA LEU A 178 -4.59 -14.82 14.96
C LEU A 178 -5.63 -13.83 14.47
N PRO A 179 -6.91 -13.83 14.94
CA PRO A 179 -7.86 -12.78 14.63
C PRO A 179 -7.39 -11.39 15.08
N SER A 180 -6.81 -11.27 16.28
CA SER A 180 -6.27 -9.98 16.77
C SER A 180 -5.27 -9.39 15.79
N MET A 181 -4.27 -10.17 15.38
CA MET A 181 -3.24 -9.76 14.42
C MET A 181 -3.81 -9.48 13.03
N PHE A 182 -4.84 -10.21 12.60
CA PHE A 182 -5.53 -9.95 11.34
C PHE A 182 -6.16 -8.56 11.36
N TYR A 183 -6.96 -8.22 12.39
CA TYR A 183 -7.59 -6.90 12.49
C TYR A 183 -6.56 -5.77 12.63
N LEU A 184 -5.51 -5.97 13.45
CA LEU A 184 -4.43 -5.00 13.59
C LEU A 184 -3.77 -4.70 12.23
N ASN A 185 -3.41 -5.73 11.47
CA ASN A 185 -2.63 -5.55 10.24
C ASN A 185 -3.46 -5.19 9.02
N SER A 186 -4.73 -5.63 8.93
CA SER A 186 -5.60 -5.34 7.78
C SER A 186 -6.36 -4.03 7.95
N SER A 187 -7.10 -3.87 9.05
CA SER A 187 -8.04 -2.76 9.20
C SER A 187 -7.47 -1.60 10.00
N VAL A 188 -7.00 -1.87 11.23
CA VAL A 188 -6.46 -0.82 12.11
C VAL A 188 -5.30 -0.08 11.47
N ARG A 189 -4.36 -0.82 10.89
CA ARG A 189 -3.17 -0.24 10.25
C ARG A 189 -3.51 0.59 9.02
N ASN A 190 -4.47 0.15 8.21
CA ASN A 190 -4.91 0.93 7.05
C ASN A 190 -5.50 2.28 7.46
N LEU A 191 -6.34 2.29 8.52
CA LEU A 191 -6.92 3.52 9.06
C LEU A 191 -5.83 4.42 9.66
N LEU A 192 -4.93 3.86 10.46
CA LEU A 192 -3.81 4.59 11.06
C LEU A 192 -2.92 5.23 9.99
N ASN A 193 -2.54 4.46 8.98
CA ASN A 193 -1.70 4.98 7.89
C ASN A 193 -2.42 6.10 7.13
N ARG A 194 -3.74 6.00 6.93
CA ARG A 194 -4.54 7.05 6.30
C ARG A 194 -4.51 8.34 7.13
N MET A 195 -4.70 8.27 8.44
CA MET A 195 -4.59 9.41 9.34
C MET A 195 -3.18 10.03 9.32
N LEU A 196 -2.14 9.18 9.32
CA LEU A 196 -0.74 9.63 9.27
C LEU A 196 -0.39 10.31 7.93
N ARG A 197 -0.93 9.84 6.82
CA ARG A 197 -0.77 10.50 5.51
C ARG A 197 -1.35 11.92 5.55
N TRP A 198 -2.55 12.10 6.10
CA TRP A 198 -3.14 13.44 6.28
C TRP A 198 -2.27 14.32 7.18
N TYR A 199 -1.82 13.76 8.30
CA TYR A 199 -0.91 14.45 9.22
C TYR A 199 0.35 14.95 8.51
N ILE A 200 1.04 14.07 7.79
CA ILE A 200 2.30 14.37 7.08
C ILE A 200 2.07 15.45 6.01
N CYS A 201 1.02 15.33 5.20
CA CYS A 201 0.72 16.32 4.17
C CYS A 201 0.39 17.70 4.75
N LEU A 202 -0.45 17.76 5.77
CA LEU A 202 -0.80 19.01 6.44
C LEU A 202 0.40 19.64 7.16
N LYS A 203 1.31 18.85 7.68
CA LYS A 203 2.52 19.33 8.34
C LYS A 203 3.55 19.87 7.35
N SER A 204 3.74 19.19 6.24
CA SER A 204 4.66 19.62 5.19
C SER A 204 4.14 20.80 4.39
N GLY A 205 2.83 21.09 4.44
CA GLY A 205 2.16 22.11 3.63
C GLY A 205 2.14 21.81 2.13
N ARG A 206 2.51 20.59 1.73
CA ARG A 206 2.52 20.11 0.35
C ARG A 206 2.26 18.61 0.29
N PRO A 207 1.84 18.07 -0.85
CA PRO A 207 1.79 16.64 -1.05
C PRO A 207 3.15 15.98 -0.81
N VAL A 208 3.15 14.82 -0.16
CA VAL A 208 4.37 14.05 0.16
C VAL A 208 4.26 12.65 -0.43
N ASN A 209 5.26 12.22 -1.16
CA ASN A 209 5.33 10.86 -1.67
C ASN A 209 5.69 9.89 -0.54
N MET A 210 4.71 9.09 -0.12
CA MET A 210 4.88 8.10 0.96
C MET A 210 5.55 6.80 0.50
N GLY A 211 5.78 6.64 -0.80
CA GLY A 211 6.22 5.38 -1.39
C GLY A 211 5.12 4.31 -1.41
N ILE A 212 5.43 3.16 -2.00
CA ILE A 212 4.51 2.03 -2.05
C ILE A 212 4.33 1.46 -0.64
N LEU A 213 3.07 1.24 -0.26
CA LEU A 213 2.72 0.70 1.06
C LEU A 213 3.36 1.51 2.20
N ASP A 214 3.45 2.82 2.02
CA ASP A 214 4.05 3.75 2.98
C ASP A 214 5.53 3.45 3.30
N SER A 215 6.28 2.89 2.34
CA SER A 215 7.68 2.47 2.51
C SER A 215 8.63 3.59 2.93
N ARG A 216 8.23 4.85 2.77
CA ARG A 216 9.00 6.03 3.16
C ARG A 216 8.54 6.65 4.48
N MET A 217 7.69 5.94 5.25
CA MET A 217 7.18 6.45 6.54
C MET A 217 8.30 6.92 7.47
N GLU A 218 9.42 6.19 7.54
CA GLU A 218 10.58 6.54 8.37
C GLU A 218 11.26 7.85 7.93
N GLU A 219 11.22 8.17 6.65
CA GLU A 219 11.87 9.37 6.11
C GLU A 219 11.03 10.64 6.36
N VAL A 220 9.71 10.49 6.46
CA VAL A 220 8.77 11.62 6.41
C VAL A 220 8.04 11.88 7.72
N LEU A 221 7.98 10.89 8.62
CA LEU A 221 7.40 11.04 9.95
C LEU A 221 8.49 11.45 10.95
N GLU A 222 8.16 12.27 11.92
CA GLU A 222 9.10 12.65 12.96
C GLU A 222 9.60 11.44 13.75
N ALA A 223 10.84 11.50 14.20
CA ALA A 223 11.52 10.36 14.82
C ALA A 223 10.80 9.81 16.07
N ASP A 224 10.16 10.66 16.86
CA ASP A 224 9.38 10.27 18.04
C ASP A 224 8.07 9.56 17.64
N LEU A 225 7.35 10.09 16.64
CA LEU A 225 6.15 9.46 16.10
C LEU A 225 6.48 8.16 15.36
N PHE A 226 7.58 8.13 14.59
CA PHE A 226 8.03 6.89 13.96
C PHE A 226 8.46 5.84 14.98
N SER A 227 9.08 6.24 16.09
CA SER A 227 9.37 5.33 17.19
C SER A 227 8.10 4.73 17.81
N LEU A 228 7.05 5.54 17.97
CA LEU A 228 5.74 5.08 18.41
C LEU A 228 5.07 4.19 17.35
N TYR A 229 5.17 4.54 16.05
CA TYR A 229 4.66 3.74 14.95
C TYR A 229 5.28 2.33 14.94
N LYS A 230 6.59 2.21 15.20
CA LYS A 230 7.25 0.89 15.32
C LYS A 230 6.65 0.03 16.42
N LYS A 231 6.20 0.60 17.54
CA LYS A 231 5.55 -0.14 18.63
C LYS A 231 4.18 -0.70 18.24
N THR A 232 3.57 -0.23 17.15
CA THR A 232 2.32 -0.80 16.62
C THR A 232 2.52 -2.14 15.92
N TYR A 233 3.75 -2.68 15.88
CA TYR A 233 4.12 -3.98 15.31
C TYR A 233 4.53 -4.96 16.40
N PRO A 234 3.56 -5.62 17.07
CA PRO A 234 3.86 -6.57 18.14
C PRO A 234 4.30 -7.92 17.56
N GLY A 235 4.89 -8.76 18.41
CA GLY A 235 4.88 -10.20 18.25
C GLY A 235 3.49 -10.80 18.51
N ALA A 236 3.43 -12.13 18.61
CA ALA A 236 2.17 -12.85 18.90
C ALA A 236 1.88 -13.01 20.40
N ASP A 237 2.65 -12.34 21.27
CA ASP A 237 2.46 -12.32 22.71
C ASP A 237 1.39 -11.30 23.10
N TYR A 238 0.47 -11.67 24.01
CA TYR A 238 -0.66 -10.83 24.38
C TYR A 238 -0.24 -9.52 25.03
N SER A 239 0.82 -9.50 25.82
CA SER A 239 1.33 -8.26 26.43
C SER A 239 1.78 -7.28 25.34
N GLN A 240 2.49 -7.79 24.32
CA GLN A 240 2.94 -6.99 23.18
C GLN A 240 1.77 -6.53 22.30
N ILE A 241 0.73 -7.36 22.16
CA ILE A 241 -0.49 -6.98 21.41
C ILE A 241 -1.19 -5.81 22.13
N TRP A 242 -1.27 -5.84 23.47
CA TRP A 242 -1.82 -4.72 24.24
C TRP A 242 -0.95 -3.46 24.21
N GLU A 243 0.37 -3.62 24.23
CA GLU A 243 1.29 -2.49 24.04
C GLU A 243 1.10 -1.84 22.64
N ALA A 244 0.88 -2.66 21.63
CA ALA A 244 0.57 -2.17 20.28
C ALA A 244 -0.80 -1.47 20.21
N TYR A 245 -1.82 -1.98 20.94
CA TYR A 245 -3.11 -1.31 21.09
C TYR A 245 -2.93 0.11 21.64
N ASP A 246 -2.17 0.23 22.73
CA ASP A 246 -1.93 1.50 23.41
C ASP A 246 -1.12 2.45 22.49
N ALA A 247 -0.11 1.94 21.79
CA ALA A 247 0.69 2.71 20.84
C ALA A 247 -0.14 3.22 19.63
N VAL A 248 -1.03 2.38 19.09
CA VAL A 248 -1.95 2.76 18.01
C VAL A 248 -2.87 3.88 18.47
N THR A 249 -3.47 3.74 19.65
CA THR A 249 -4.40 4.74 20.21
C THR A 249 -3.71 6.09 20.46
N GLU A 250 -2.51 6.06 21.03
CA GLU A 250 -1.72 7.27 21.27
C GLU A 250 -1.36 7.97 19.94
N LEU A 251 -0.90 7.21 18.95
CA LEU A 251 -0.49 7.75 17.66
C LEU A 251 -1.68 8.31 16.89
N TRP A 252 -2.84 7.60 16.92
CA TRP A 252 -4.08 8.07 16.35
C TRP A 252 -4.51 9.41 16.92
N ARG A 253 -4.52 9.53 18.26
CA ARG A 253 -4.88 10.77 18.93
C ARG A 253 -3.96 11.93 18.54
N LYS A 254 -2.64 11.72 18.58
CA LYS A 254 -1.66 12.75 18.22
C LYS A 254 -1.86 13.26 16.80
N ALA A 255 -1.99 12.34 15.85
CA ALA A 255 -2.21 12.68 14.44
C ALA A 255 -3.58 13.33 14.21
N GLY A 256 -4.64 12.75 14.78
CA GLY A 256 -6.02 13.22 14.62
C GLY A 256 -6.25 14.62 15.18
N LEU A 257 -5.72 14.94 16.37
CA LEU A 257 -5.78 16.27 16.94
C LEU A 257 -5.10 17.32 16.06
N PHE A 258 -3.93 16.96 15.51
CA PHE A 258 -3.24 17.86 14.57
C PHE A 258 -4.02 18.08 13.29
N VAL A 259 -4.54 17.00 12.69
CA VAL A 259 -5.37 17.08 11.47
C VAL A 259 -6.61 17.94 11.72
N ALA A 260 -7.34 17.67 12.81
CA ALA A 260 -8.53 18.44 13.19
C ALA A 260 -8.21 19.93 13.32
N ALA A 261 -7.16 20.28 14.06
CA ALA A 261 -6.74 21.66 14.27
C ALA A 261 -6.36 22.38 12.96
N ARG A 262 -5.65 21.67 12.06
CA ARG A 262 -5.21 22.24 10.77
C ARG A 262 -6.34 22.41 9.77
N CYS A 263 -7.34 21.52 9.80
CA CYS A 263 -8.51 21.59 8.91
C CYS A 263 -9.68 22.41 9.49
N GLY A 264 -9.60 22.84 10.74
CA GLY A 264 -10.71 23.55 11.42
C GLY A 264 -11.86 22.61 11.79
N PHE A 265 -11.58 21.31 12.01
CA PHE A 265 -12.56 20.31 12.44
C PHE A 265 -12.60 20.18 13.96
N SER A 266 -13.71 19.69 14.49
CA SER A 266 -13.78 19.22 15.88
C SER A 266 -13.22 17.81 15.97
N TYR A 267 -12.27 17.59 16.88
CA TYR A 267 -11.84 16.23 17.20
C TYR A 267 -12.92 15.54 18.05
N PRO A 268 -13.24 14.23 17.84
CA PRO A 268 -14.30 13.53 18.56
C PRO A 268 -13.83 13.03 19.96
N ASP A 269 -13.41 13.93 20.83
CA ASP A 269 -12.89 13.61 22.19
C ASP A 269 -13.87 12.80 23.02
N GLU A 270 -15.17 13.05 22.90
CA GLU A 270 -16.21 12.32 23.66
C GLU A 270 -16.28 10.85 23.20
N THR A 271 -16.30 10.61 21.90
CA THR A 271 -16.28 9.24 21.35
C THR A 271 -15.03 8.48 21.78
N GLU A 272 -13.87 9.12 21.68
CA GLU A 272 -12.59 8.54 22.13
C GLU A 272 -12.64 8.19 23.63
N SER A 273 -13.06 9.12 24.46
CA SER A 273 -13.11 8.93 25.91
C SER A 273 -14.06 7.78 26.31
N ASN A 274 -15.24 7.74 25.70
CA ASN A 274 -16.23 6.70 25.94
C ASN A 274 -15.73 5.31 25.50
N MET A 275 -15.08 5.23 24.35
CA MET A 275 -14.54 3.98 23.83
C MET A 275 -13.31 3.49 24.62
N ALA A 276 -12.42 4.40 25.01
CA ALA A 276 -11.29 4.07 25.85
C ALA A 276 -11.73 3.54 27.22
N GLU A 277 -12.73 4.18 27.84
CA GLU A 277 -13.34 3.73 29.11
C GLU A 277 -14.00 2.37 28.95
N PHE A 278 -14.80 2.17 27.90
CA PHE A 278 -15.45 0.90 27.61
C PHE A 278 -14.44 -0.26 27.52
N ILE A 279 -13.36 -0.07 26.74
CA ILE A 279 -12.33 -1.11 26.57
C ILE A 279 -11.55 -1.33 27.86
N ARG A 280 -11.29 -0.27 28.64
CA ARG A 280 -10.65 -0.37 29.95
C ARG A 280 -11.49 -1.22 30.92
N CYS A 281 -12.80 -1.00 30.94
CA CYS A 281 -13.72 -1.80 31.77
C CYS A 281 -13.72 -3.28 31.35
N LEU A 282 -13.71 -3.59 30.05
CA LEU A 282 -13.62 -4.98 29.56
C LEU A 282 -12.30 -5.65 29.99
N ARG A 283 -11.17 -4.95 29.91
CA ARG A 283 -9.87 -5.47 30.38
C ARG A 283 -9.90 -5.78 31.87
N GLN A 284 -10.47 -4.90 32.70
CA GLN A 284 -10.59 -5.10 34.16
C GLN A 284 -11.51 -6.27 34.51
N GLN A 285 -12.65 -6.41 33.84
CA GLN A 285 -13.58 -7.52 34.09
C GLN A 285 -12.92 -8.88 33.82
N LYS A 286 -12.09 -9.00 32.79
CA LYS A 286 -11.32 -10.22 32.53
C LYS A 286 -10.37 -10.53 33.65
N SER A 287 -9.59 -9.58 34.13
CA SER A 287 -8.63 -9.79 35.25
C SER A 287 -9.33 -10.27 36.52
N ILE A 288 -10.50 -9.70 36.87
CA ILE A 288 -11.27 -10.10 38.05
C ILE A 288 -11.86 -11.51 37.85
N GLY A 289 -12.29 -11.86 36.64
CA GLY A 289 -12.84 -13.19 36.34
C GLY A 289 -11.79 -14.29 36.43
N GLU A 290 -10.55 -14.01 36.06
CA GLU A 290 -9.42 -14.94 36.15
C GLU A 290 -8.97 -15.18 37.58
N GLU A 291 -8.97 -14.14 38.44
CA GLU A 291 -8.64 -14.27 39.87
C GLU A 291 -9.73 -15.06 40.64
N SER A 292 -10.95 -15.12 40.15
CA SER A 292 -12.08 -15.78 40.84
C SER A 292 -12.29 -17.24 40.41
N THR A 293 -11.56 -17.77 39.45
CA THR A 293 -11.60 -19.20 39.08
C THR A 293 -10.55 -19.95 39.91
N PRO A 294 -10.93 -20.77 40.91
CA PRO A 294 -9.95 -21.58 41.62
C PRO A 294 -9.36 -22.61 40.65
N ASP A 295 -8.04 -22.80 40.78
CA ASP A 295 -7.29 -23.86 40.09
C ASP A 295 -7.97 -25.22 40.28
N ASN A 296 -8.84 -25.62 39.36
CA ASN A 296 -9.35 -26.97 39.25
C ASN A 296 -8.36 -27.82 38.45
N ASN A 297 -7.14 -27.97 38.97
CA ASN A 297 -6.24 -29.04 38.61
C ASN A 297 -6.48 -30.21 39.57
N VAL A 298 -7.33 -31.16 39.18
CA VAL A 298 -7.30 -32.55 39.65
C VAL A 298 -7.33 -33.47 38.44
#